data_cae819715c270191b13716e7616e6fa3
#
_entry.id   cae819715c270191b13716e7616e6fa3
#
_cell.length_a   1.000
_cell.length_b   1.000
_cell.length_c   1.000
_cell.angle_alpha   90.00
_cell.angle_beta   90.00
_cell.angle_gamma   90.00
#
_symmetry.space_group_name_H-M   'P 1'
#
loop_
_entity.id
_entity.type
_entity.pdbx_description
1 polymer ?
#
loop_
_entity_poly.entity_id
_entity_poly.type
_entity_poly.pdbx_seq_one_letter_code
_entity_poly.pdbx_strand_id
1 'polypeptide(L)'
;MPFLHDDARTDAWTRPGIANLHSHAFQRAMAGLTERQQSDADSFWSWREWMYRFAGALTPDHVRAIARQLYVEMLEAGYTSVCEFHYLHHDVDGRAYATPTAMSDAIIEAAREAGIRLTLLPVLYQRGGFDGRALSERQQRFGYGTDAFL
;
A
#
# COMPACT_ATOMS: atom_id res chain seq x y z
N MET A 1 -14.22 1.81 30.47
CA MET A 1 -13.70 1.58 29.12
C MET A 1 -12.44 0.72 29.25
N PRO A 2 -12.40 -0.50 28.74
CA PRO A 2 -11.30 -1.48 29.01
C PRO A 2 -9.97 -1.17 28.32
N PHE A 3 -9.84 -0.06 27.59
CA PHE A 3 -8.63 0.27 26.79
C PHE A 3 -7.84 1.47 27.28
N LEU A 4 -8.23 2.08 28.40
CA LEU A 4 -7.49 3.16 29.01
C LEU A 4 -6.83 2.66 30.28
N HIS A 5 -5.55 2.85 30.42
CA HIS A 5 -4.78 2.56 31.62
C HIS A 5 -4.30 3.89 32.23
N ASP A 6 -4.55 4.08 33.52
CA ASP A 6 -3.98 5.17 34.28
C ASP A 6 -2.50 4.88 34.53
N ASP A 7 -1.61 5.72 34.05
CA ASP A 7 -0.19 5.64 34.39
C ASP A 7 0.12 6.64 35.50
N ALA A 8 0.02 6.15 36.71
CA ALA A 8 0.26 6.95 37.92
C ALA A 8 1.67 7.58 38.01
N ARG A 9 2.61 7.16 37.14
CA ARG A 9 3.97 7.73 37.09
C ARG A 9 4.05 9.00 36.23
N THR A 10 3.11 9.16 35.29
CA THR A 10 3.13 10.27 34.33
C THR A 10 1.92 11.19 34.46
N ASP A 11 0.97 10.86 35.35
CA ASP A 11 -0.35 11.53 35.47
C ASP A 11 -1.08 11.59 34.10
N ALA A 12 -0.94 10.54 33.34
CA ALA A 12 -1.45 10.43 31.98
C ALA A 12 -2.25 9.14 31.77
N TRP A 13 -3.24 9.22 30.90
CA TRP A 13 -3.97 8.05 30.42
C TRP A 13 -3.25 7.45 29.23
N THR A 14 -2.98 6.14 29.29
CA THR A 14 -2.40 5.40 28.18
C THR A 14 -3.43 4.47 27.53
N ARG A 15 -3.31 4.24 26.24
CA ARG A 15 -4.11 3.29 25.49
C ARG A 15 -3.23 2.49 24.53
N PRO A 16 -3.62 1.25 24.16
CA PRO A 16 -2.98 0.54 23.07
C PRO A 16 -3.01 1.36 21.78
N GLY A 17 -1.96 1.27 20.98
CA GLY A 17 -1.91 1.90 19.66
C GLY A 17 -2.97 1.30 18.73
N ILE A 18 -3.43 2.10 17.79
CA ILE A 18 -4.45 1.69 16.82
C ILE A 18 -3.79 0.85 15.73
N ALA A 19 -4.46 -0.22 15.29
CA ALA A 19 -4.05 -1.00 14.12
C ALA A 19 -4.79 -0.50 12.87
N ASN A 20 -4.05 -0.17 11.80
CA ASN A 20 -4.62 0.00 10.48
C ASN A 20 -4.66 -1.38 9.80
N LEU A 21 -5.85 -1.90 9.54
CA LEU A 21 -6.04 -3.26 9.03
C LEU A 21 -6.11 -3.33 7.49
N HIS A 22 -6.03 -2.19 6.79
CA HIS A 22 -6.06 -2.14 5.33
C HIS A 22 -5.36 -0.90 4.81
N SER A 23 -4.29 -1.10 4.05
CA SER A 23 -3.51 -0.02 3.44
C SER A 23 -3.02 -0.44 2.05
N HIS A 24 -2.89 0.54 1.17
CA HIS A 24 -2.23 0.47 -0.12
C HIS A 24 -1.28 1.66 -0.22
N ALA A 25 -0.09 1.55 0.35
CA ALA A 25 0.79 2.69 0.60
C ALA A 25 1.08 3.54 -0.65
N PHE A 26 1.30 2.91 -1.82
CA PHE A 26 1.60 3.64 -3.04
C PHE A 26 0.47 4.60 -3.48
N GLN A 27 -0.78 4.32 -3.09
CA GLN A 27 -1.93 5.16 -3.43
C GLN A 27 -1.89 6.51 -2.70
N ARG A 28 -1.11 6.64 -1.62
CA ARG A 28 -0.92 7.94 -0.93
C ARG A 28 -0.39 9.02 -1.87
N ALA A 29 0.38 8.64 -2.91
CA ALA A 29 0.87 9.57 -3.93
C ALA A 29 -0.24 10.22 -4.77
N MET A 30 -1.46 9.68 -4.76
CA MET A 30 -2.61 10.21 -5.50
C MET A 30 -3.44 11.21 -4.68
N ALA A 31 -3.11 11.40 -3.38
CA ALA A 31 -3.86 12.28 -2.50
C ALA A 31 -3.94 13.71 -3.07
N GLY A 32 -5.14 14.28 -3.05
CA GLY A 32 -5.43 15.59 -3.63
C GLY A 32 -5.64 15.61 -5.14
N LEU A 33 -5.34 14.52 -5.86
CA LEU A 33 -5.51 14.41 -7.30
C LEU A 33 -6.77 13.62 -7.70
N THR A 34 -7.20 12.69 -6.86
CA THR A 34 -8.30 11.77 -7.14
C THR A 34 -9.53 11.99 -6.27
N GLU A 35 -9.45 12.88 -5.28
CA GLU A 35 -10.55 13.18 -4.34
C GLU A 35 -11.47 14.31 -4.82
N ARG A 36 -11.11 14.96 -5.93
CA ARG A 36 -11.94 16.00 -6.54
C ARG A 36 -12.74 15.40 -7.68
N GLN A 37 -14.05 15.51 -7.60
CA GLN A 37 -14.92 15.20 -8.70
C GLN A 37 -14.60 16.15 -9.86
N GLN A 38 -14.18 15.61 -11.00
CA GLN A 38 -13.82 16.38 -12.19
C GLN A 38 -15.00 16.49 -13.16
N SER A 39 -15.99 15.62 -13.01
CA SER A 39 -17.24 15.61 -13.78
C SER A 39 -18.36 14.89 -13.04
N ASP A 40 -19.62 15.12 -13.42
CA ASP A 40 -20.78 14.41 -12.88
C ASP A 40 -20.75 12.90 -13.19
N ALA A 41 -19.89 12.47 -14.10
CA ALA A 41 -19.68 11.07 -14.49
C ALA A 41 -18.49 10.40 -13.76
N ASP A 42 -17.82 11.08 -12.81
CA ASP A 42 -16.71 10.52 -12.08
C ASP A 42 -17.19 9.33 -11.23
N SER A 43 -16.44 8.23 -11.36
CA SER A 43 -16.79 6.96 -10.78
C SER A 43 -15.52 6.23 -10.32
N PHE A 44 -15.71 5.06 -9.71
CA PHE A 44 -14.62 4.12 -9.43
C PHE A 44 -13.73 3.86 -10.67
N TRP A 45 -14.28 3.91 -11.88
CA TRP A 45 -13.54 3.65 -13.11
C TRP A 45 -12.59 4.79 -13.47
N SER A 46 -12.98 6.06 -13.26
CA SER A 46 -12.10 7.22 -13.46
C SER A 46 -10.95 7.23 -12.44
N TRP A 47 -11.24 6.93 -11.17
CA TRP A 47 -10.23 6.75 -10.13
C TRP A 47 -9.24 5.64 -10.49
N ARG A 48 -9.72 4.50 -11.02
CA ARG A 48 -8.90 3.36 -11.42
C ARG A 48 -7.91 3.70 -12.54
N GLU A 49 -8.29 4.57 -13.47
CA GLU A 49 -7.39 5.05 -14.52
C GLU A 49 -6.21 5.84 -13.93
N TRP A 50 -6.46 6.71 -12.97
CA TRP A 50 -5.40 7.41 -12.25
C TRP A 50 -4.49 6.44 -11.51
N MET A 51 -5.06 5.48 -10.79
CA MET A 51 -4.31 4.46 -10.06
C MET A 51 -3.35 3.70 -11.00
N TYR A 52 -3.79 3.28 -12.19
CA TYR A 52 -2.92 2.62 -13.16
C TYR A 52 -1.82 3.53 -13.69
N ARG A 53 -2.10 4.81 -13.91
CA ARG A 53 -1.08 5.79 -14.34
C ARG A 53 0.01 5.93 -13.29
N PHE A 54 -0.36 6.11 -12.03
CA PHE A 54 0.60 6.17 -10.92
C PHE A 54 1.35 4.86 -10.76
N ALA A 55 0.65 3.75 -10.64
CA ALA A 55 1.26 2.44 -10.55
C ALA A 55 2.23 2.20 -11.71
N GLY A 56 1.90 2.64 -12.94
CA GLY A 56 2.75 2.52 -14.13
C GLY A 56 4.07 3.27 -14.08
N ALA A 57 4.28 4.20 -13.15
CA ALA A 57 5.48 5.03 -13.06
C ALA A 57 6.34 4.77 -11.81
N LEU A 58 5.85 4.01 -10.84
CA LEU A 58 6.52 3.84 -9.56
C LEU A 58 7.68 2.83 -9.65
N THR A 59 8.83 3.22 -9.10
CA THR A 59 9.99 2.35 -8.84
C THR A 59 10.03 1.94 -7.37
N PRO A 60 10.88 0.97 -6.96
CA PRO A 60 11.08 0.64 -5.55
C PRO A 60 11.42 1.85 -4.69
N ASP A 61 12.28 2.76 -5.17
CA ASP A 61 12.65 3.98 -4.44
C ASP A 61 11.44 4.92 -4.25
N HIS A 62 10.60 5.07 -5.27
CA HIS A 62 9.36 5.84 -5.16
C HIS A 62 8.41 5.22 -4.13
N VAL A 63 8.22 3.90 -4.20
CA VAL A 63 7.35 3.17 -3.24
C VAL A 63 7.87 3.32 -1.82
N ARG A 64 9.17 3.18 -1.59
CA ARG A 64 9.80 3.37 -0.27
C ARG A 64 9.54 4.78 0.27
N ALA A 65 9.78 5.82 -0.55
CA ALA A 65 9.58 7.20 -0.13
C ALA A 65 8.12 7.50 0.22
N ILE A 66 7.17 7.06 -0.62
CA ILE A 66 5.73 7.26 -0.42
C ILE A 66 5.24 6.49 0.81
N ALA A 67 5.61 5.23 0.93
CA ALA A 67 5.21 4.39 2.07
C ALA A 67 5.77 4.92 3.38
N ARG A 68 7.04 5.34 3.41
CA ARG A 68 7.65 5.95 4.59
C ARG A 68 6.88 7.19 5.05
N GLN A 69 6.52 8.07 4.12
CA GLN A 69 5.73 9.27 4.45
C GLN A 69 4.37 8.89 5.03
N LEU A 70 3.65 7.97 4.39
CA LEU A 70 2.35 7.49 4.87
C LEU A 70 2.46 6.89 6.28
N TYR A 71 3.48 6.08 6.53
CA TYR A 71 3.66 5.41 7.81
C TYR A 71 4.00 6.39 8.94
N VAL A 72 4.74 7.46 8.64
CA VAL A 72 4.94 8.57 9.59
C VAL A 72 3.61 9.26 9.90
N GLU A 73 2.82 9.60 8.88
CA GLU A 73 1.48 10.19 9.06
C GLU A 73 0.56 9.28 9.90
N MET A 74 0.63 7.97 9.68
CA MET A 74 -0.12 6.99 10.49
C MET A 74 0.31 7.04 11.97
N LEU A 75 1.62 7.07 12.24
CA LEU A 75 2.14 7.16 13.62
C LEU A 75 1.70 8.46 14.29
N GLU A 76 1.76 9.58 13.59
CA GLU A 76 1.29 10.88 14.07
C GLU A 76 -0.21 10.87 14.39
N ALA A 77 -1.00 10.10 13.63
CA ALA A 77 -2.43 9.88 13.87
C ALA A 77 -2.74 8.83 14.96
N GLY A 78 -1.70 8.21 15.57
CA GLY A 78 -1.84 7.24 16.65
C GLY A 78 -1.96 5.78 16.21
N TYR A 79 -1.76 5.46 14.93
CA TYR A 79 -1.61 4.08 14.47
C TYR A 79 -0.21 3.58 14.81
N THR A 80 -0.10 2.35 15.28
CA THR A 80 1.18 1.73 15.65
C THR A 80 1.49 0.46 14.88
N SER A 81 0.53 0.00 14.08
CA SER A 81 0.70 -1.14 13.18
C SER A 81 -0.16 -0.97 11.93
N VAL A 82 0.29 -1.59 10.85
CA VAL A 82 -0.39 -1.55 9.55
C VAL A 82 -0.37 -2.91 8.87
N CYS A 83 -1.51 -3.30 8.30
CA CYS A 83 -1.62 -4.39 7.33
C CYS A 83 -1.59 -3.79 5.93
N GLU A 84 -0.51 -4.02 5.21
CA GLU A 84 -0.30 -3.48 3.87
C GLU A 84 -0.68 -4.50 2.81
N PHE A 85 -1.75 -4.24 2.09
CA PHE A 85 -2.23 -5.06 0.97
C PHE A 85 -1.42 -4.71 -0.27
N HIS A 86 -0.36 -5.49 -0.52
CA HIS A 86 0.67 -5.20 -1.50
C HIS A 86 0.49 -6.02 -2.77
N TYR A 87 0.28 -5.36 -3.90
CA TYR A 87 0.07 -6.00 -5.21
C TYR A 87 0.91 -5.41 -6.34
N LEU A 88 1.85 -4.51 -6.04
CA LEU A 88 2.77 -3.93 -7.01
C LEU A 88 4.10 -4.69 -6.95
N HIS A 89 4.33 -5.63 -7.89
CA HIS A 89 5.43 -6.58 -7.79
C HIS A 89 6.54 -6.36 -8.81
N HIS A 90 6.17 -6.05 -10.06
CA HIS A 90 7.08 -6.01 -11.19
C HIS A 90 7.50 -4.60 -11.58
N ASP A 91 8.48 -4.48 -12.47
CA ASP A 91 8.94 -3.23 -13.02
C ASP A 91 7.87 -2.57 -13.90
N VAL A 92 8.11 -1.34 -14.31
CA VAL A 92 7.18 -0.51 -15.10
C VAL A 92 6.76 -1.14 -16.43
N ASP A 93 7.58 -2.01 -16.98
CA ASP A 93 7.29 -2.79 -18.20
C ASP A 93 6.64 -4.16 -17.91
N GLY A 94 6.32 -4.46 -16.66
CA GLY A 94 5.71 -5.73 -16.25
C GLY A 94 6.68 -6.89 -16.09
N ARG A 95 7.99 -6.67 -16.23
CA ARG A 95 9.01 -7.69 -16.01
C ARG A 95 9.38 -7.80 -14.55
N ALA A 96 9.78 -9.00 -14.13
CA ALA A 96 10.32 -9.19 -12.79
C ALA A 96 11.62 -8.39 -12.61
N TYR A 97 11.80 -7.79 -11.44
CA TYR A 97 13.10 -7.24 -11.04
C TYR A 97 14.15 -8.34 -10.91
N ALA A 98 15.42 -7.98 -10.97
CA ALA A 98 16.53 -8.91 -10.68
C ALA A 98 16.38 -9.55 -9.28
N THR A 99 15.87 -8.78 -8.31
CA THR A 99 15.40 -9.27 -7.02
C THR A 99 13.87 -9.29 -7.07
N PRO A 100 13.22 -10.46 -7.11
CA PRO A 100 11.76 -10.55 -7.27
C PRO A 100 10.96 -9.84 -6.18
N THR A 101 11.54 -9.68 -4.99
CA THR A 101 10.93 -9.01 -3.82
C THR A 101 11.19 -7.51 -3.76
N ALA A 102 11.85 -6.89 -4.76
CA ALA A 102 12.30 -5.49 -4.67
C ALA A 102 11.22 -4.49 -4.22
N MET A 103 9.99 -4.65 -4.70
CA MET A 103 8.87 -3.79 -4.31
C MET A 103 8.40 -4.06 -2.87
N SER A 104 8.38 -5.32 -2.45
CA SER A 104 8.07 -5.73 -1.07
C SER A 104 9.14 -5.26 -0.09
N ASP A 105 10.42 -5.37 -0.47
CA ASP A 105 11.56 -4.92 0.32
C ASP A 105 11.49 -3.40 0.54
N ALA A 106 11.08 -2.64 -0.47
CA ALA A 106 10.84 -1.20 -0.36
C ALA A 106 9.79 -0.84 0.71
N ILE A 107 8.69 -1.60 0.79
CA ILE A 107 7.66 -1.43 1.82
C ILE A 107 8.19 -1.80 3.21
N ILE A 108 8.91 -2.90 3.32
CA ILE A 108 9.50 -3.36 4.59
C ILE A 108 10.49 -2.32 5.11
N GLU A 109 11.36 -1.82 4.25
CA GLU A 109 12.34 -0.80 4.62
C GLU A 109 11.67 0.51 5.04
N ALA A 110 10.63 0.95 4.32
CA ALA A 110 9.84 2.13 4.69
C ALA A 110 9.21 2.00 6.08
N ALA A 111 8.65 0.82 6.39
CA ALA A 111 8.07 0.56 7.70
C ALA A 111 9.12 0.56 8.83
N ARG A 112 10.31 -0.01 8.55
CA ARG A 112 11.44 -0.02 9.47
C ARG A 112 11.95 1.39 9.75
N GLU A 113 12.09 2.22 8.73
CA GLU A 113 12.52 3.62 8.86
C GLU A 113 11.52 4.48 9.61
N ALA A 114 10.22 4.30 9.36
CA ALA A 114 9.17 5.01 10.08
C ALA A 114 9.02 4.53 11.53
N GLY A 115 9.36 3.26 11.82
CA GLY A 115 9.19 2.65 13.14
C GLY A 115 7.80 2.09 13.39
N ILE A 116 6.99 1.84 12.33
CA ILE A 116 5.66 1.21 12.43
C ILE A 116 5.77 -0.31 12.32
N ARG A 117 4.92 -1.04 13.04
CA ARG A 117 4.83 -2.49 12.88
C ARG A 117 4.08 -2.83 11.60
N LEU A 118 4.67 -3.66 10.76
CA LEU A 118 4.13 -4.04 9.45
C LEU A 118 3.67 -5.50 9.45
N THR A 119 2.48 -5.74 8.91
CA THR A 119 2.06 -7.03 8.37
C THR A 119 1.91 -6.86 6.87
N LEU A 120 2.89 -7.33 6.11
CA LEU A 120 2.85 -7.30 4.66
C LEU A 120 1.98 -8.44 4.14
N LEU A 121 1.04 -8.12 3.28
CA LEU A 121 0.10 -9.05 2.65
C LEU A 121 0.32 -9.02 1.12
N PRO A 122 1.29 -9.77 0.59
CA PRO A 122 1.48 -9.89 -0.85
C PRO A 122 0.25 -10.55 -1.49
N VAL A 123 -0.17 -10.06 -2.64
CA VAL A 123 -1.39 -10.51 -3.31
C VAL A 123 -1.06 -11.28 -4.58
N LEU A 124 -1.54 -12.51 -4.67
CA LEU A 124 -1.50 -13.28 -5.90
C LEU A 124 -2.56 -12.75 -6.88
N TYR A 125 -2.11 -12.01 -7.90
CA TYR A 125 -2.97 -11.37 -8.88
C TYR A 125 -2.86 -12.10 -10.23
N GLN A 126 -3.89 -12.85 -10.63
CA GLN A 126 -3.81 -13.74 -11.79
C GLN A 126 -4.78 -13.40 -12.92
N ARG A 127 -5.83 -12.63 -12.66
CA ARG A 127 -6.90 -12.37 -13.63
C ARG A 127 -7.21 -10.88 -13.73
N GLY A 128 -7.56 -10.44 -14.93
CA GLY A 128 -7.86 -9.04 -15.23
C GLY A 128 -9.28 -8.60 -14.84
N GLY A 129 -10.13 -9.54 -14.45
CA GLY A 129 -11.50 -9.28 -14.03
C GLY A 129 -12.21 -10.54 -13.53
N PHE A 130 -13.42 -10.38 -13.04
CA PHE A 130 -14.25 -11.47 -12.49
C PHE A 130 -14.70 -12.49 -13.55
N ASP A 131 -14.66 -12.12 -14.82
CA ASP A 131 -14.93 -13.01 -15.97
C ASP A 131 -13.74 -13.93 -16.32
N GLY A 132 -12.65 -13.87 -15.53
CA GLY A 132 -11.48 -14.71 -15.72
C GLY A 132 -10.56 -14.28 -16.87
N ARG A 133 -10.79 -13.11 -17.48
CA ARG A 133 -9.95 -12.60 -18.58
C ARG A 133 -8.49 -12.45 -18.17
N ALA A 134 -7.61 -12.49 -19.15
CA ALA A 134 -6.19 -12.26 -18.96
C ALA A 134 -5.89 -10.85 -18.42
N LEU A 135 -4.73 -10.71 -17.79
CA LEU A 135 -4.23 -9.40 -17.36
C LEU A 135 -4.02 -8.49 -18.57
N SER A 136 -4.52 -7.26 -18.48
CA SER A 136 -4.16 -6.21 -19.44
C SER A 136 -2.70 -5.79 -19.25
N GLU A 137 -2.13 -5.09 -20.23
CA GLU A 137 -0.77 -4.57 -20.17
C GLU A 137 -0.51 -3.79 -18.85
N ARG A 138 -1.43 -2.93 -18.46
CA ARG A 138 -1.34 -2.14 -17.23
C ARG A 138 -1.38 -2.98 -15.94
N GLN A 139 -1.91 -4.20 -16.02
CA GLN A 139 -2.02 -5.12 -14.88
C GLN A 139 -0.83 -6.08 -14.77
N GLN A 140 0.05 -6.15 -15.78
CA GLN A 140 1.21 -7.04 -15.76
C GLN A 140 2.12 -6.81 -14.55
N ARG A 141 2.22 -5.58 -14.07
CA ARG A 141 2.99 -5.23 -12.86
C ARG A 141 2.50 -5.89 -11.59
N PHE A 142 1.25 -6.35 -11.57
CA PHE A 142 0.61 -6.98 -10.40
C PHE A 142 0.63 -8.50 -10.51
N GLY A 143 0.85 -9.01 -11.72
CA GLY A 143 0.61 -10.39 -12.06
C GLY A 143 1.68 -11.34 -11.57
N TYR A 144 1.25 -12.49 -11.01
CA TYR A 144 2.11 -13.63 -10.74
C TYR A 144 1.43 -14.93 -11.13
N GLY A 145 2.22 -15.90 -11.62
CA GLY A 145 1.83 -17.30 -11.60
C GLY A 145 2.00 -17.87 -10.18
N THR A 146 1.23 -18.88 -9.83
CA THR A 146 1.26 -19.49 -8.49
C THR A 146 2.65 -19.95 -8.08
N ASP A 147 3.34 -20.69 -8.96
CA ASP A 147 4.66 -21.29 -8.67
C ASP A 147 5.77 -20.23 -8.47
N ALA A 148 5.63 -19.08 -9.13
CA ALA A 148 6.59 -17.99 -9.00
C ALA A 148 6.29 -17.06 -7.80
N PHE A 149 5.07 -17.13 -7.29
CA PHE A 149 4.64 -16.34 -6.14
C PHE A 149 4.96 -17.04 -4.81
N LEU A 150 4.94 -18.37 -4.77
CA LEU A 150 5.23 -19.21 -3.60
C LEU A 150 6.74 -19.46 -3.44
#